data_6e3cf173465b8641627a00b3bd26036f
#
_entry.id   6e3cf173465b8641627a00b3bd26036f
#
_cell.length_a   1.000
_cell.length_b   1.000
_cell.length_c   1.000
_cell.angle_alpha   90.00
_cell.angle_beta   90.00
_cell.angle_gamma   90.00
#
_symmetry.space_group_name_H-M   'P 1'
#
loop_
_entity.id
_entity.type
_entity.pdbx_description
1 polymer ?
#
loop_
_entity_poly.entity_id
_entity_poly.type
_entity_poly.pdbx_seq_one_letter_code
_entity_poly.pdbx_strand_id
1 'polypeptide(L)'
;MRAIPAAWRMILGVNHVLRGLRTINKHFATATQTERDAMVQAWSLALLELLNVELVTDGAEPVPGLVVANHVSWLDILVMNAAHPVRFLSKSDVKKWPLLGRLIAGSGTLFIERAKRRDALRVVQQITTYLRDGHRVAIFPEGTTNDGIHVLPFHGNLIQSAIDAEAAVCPVGIRYMDKATGQRSLAPAYIDDDTLVGSIWRTLRSGRMVARVRLGEPQLNVGRDRRVWASDLQRAVVTLTAQ
;
A
#
# COMPACT_ATOMS: atom_id res chain seq x y z
N MET A 1 -12.73 28.31 -8.43
CA MET A 1 -13.67 27.25 -8.00
C MET A 1 -13.66 27.18 -6.47
N ARG A 2 -14.83 27.19 -5.79
CA ARG A 2 -14.90 27.05 -4.33
C ARG A 2 -14.42 25.65 -3.93
N ALA A 3 -13.50 25.55 -2.98
CA ALA A 3 -13.03 24.28 -2.47
C ALA A 3 -14.20 23.50 -1.82
N ILE A 4 -14.32 22.21 -2.15
CA ILE A 4 -15.34 21.34 -1.54
C ILE A 4 -15.00 21.19 -0.05
N PRO A 5 -15.94 21.47 0.88
CA PRO A 5 -15.70 21.33 2.32
C PRO A 5 -15.29 19.89 2.71
N ALA A 6 -14.42 19.75 3.72
CA ALA A 6 -13.95 18.45 4.20
C ALA A 6 -15.11 17.50 4.61
N ALA A 7 -16.15 18.03 5.26
CA ALA A 7 -17.34 17.25 5.61
C ALA A 7 -18.06 16.67 4.38
N TRP A 8 -18.17 17.45 3.30
CA TRP A 8 -18.79 16.97 2.07
C TRP A 8 -17.92 15.90 1.39
N ARG A 9 -16.61 16.07 1.39
CA ARG A 9 -15.68 15.04 0.89
C ARG A 9 -15.78 13.74 1.70
N MET A 10 -15.95 13.82 3.01
CA MET A 10 -16.17 12.65 3.87
C MET A 10 -17.43 11.89 3.43
N ILE A 11 -18.56 12.59 3.21
CA ILE A 11 -19.80 11.98 2.72
C ILE A 11 -19.59 11.32 1.36
N LEU A 12 -18.92 12.00 0.43
CA LEU A 12 -18.60 11.46 -0.88
C LEU A 12 -17.69 10.23 -0.78
N GLY A 13 -16.70 10.26 0.13
CA GLY A 13 -15.82 9.12 0.43
C GLY A 13 -16.59 7.89 0.92
N VAL A 14 -17.50 8.06 1.86
CA VAL A 14 -18.37 6.97 2.34
C VAL A 14 -19.21 6.40 1.20
N ASN A 15 -19.84 7.26 0.38
CA ASN A 15 -20.58 6.81 -0.80
C ASN A 15 -19.70 6.07 -1.80
N HIS A 16 -18.44 6.51 -1.97
CA HIS A 16 -17.49 5.85 -2.86
C HIS A 16 -17.12 4.44 -2.35
N VAL A 17 -16.91 4.28 -1.03
CA VAL A 17 -16.70 2.97 -0.39
C VAL A 17 -17.91 2.04 -0.63
N LEU A 18 -19.13 2.55 -0.46
CA LEU A 18 -20.35 1.76 -0.72
C LEU A 18 -20.48 1.35 -2.20
N ARG A 19 -20.09 2.22 -3.13
CA ARG A 19 -20.01 1.87 -4.56
C ARG A 19 -18.97 0.77 -4.82
N GLY A 20 -17.79 0.87 -4.22
CA GLY A 20 -16.75 -0.15 -4.30
C GLY A 20 -17.25 -1.52 -3.84
N LEU A 21 -17.96 -1.59 -2.70
CA LEU A 21 -18.57 -2.83 -2.22
C LEU A 21 -19.60 -3.40 -3.20
N ARG A 22 -20.44 -2.56 -3.84
CA ARG A 22 -21.38 -3.00 -4.86
C ARG A 22 -20.65 -3.57 -6.08
N THR A 23 -19.57 -2.91 -6.51
CA THR A 23 -18.73 -3.38 -7.63
C THR A 23 -18.13 -4.75 -7.34
N ILE A 24 -17.55 -4.94 -6.16
CA ILE A 24 -16.99 -6.23 -5.73
C ILE A 24 -18.08 -7.32 -5.77
N ASN A 25 -19.23 -7.08 -5.12
CA ASN A 25 -20.30 -8.07 -5.04
C ASN A 25 -20.88 -8.43 -6.41
N LYS A 26 -20.92 -7.48 -7.35
CA LYS A 26 -21.56 -7.68 -8.66
C LYS A 26 -20.61 -8.26 -9.71
N HIS A 27 -19.34 -7.87 -9.69
CA HIS A 27 -18.45 -8.12 -10.83
C HIS A 27 -17.28 -9.05 -10.51
N PHE A 28 -16.77 -9.08 -9.24
CA PHE A 28 -15.52 -9.79 -8.95
C PHE A 28 -15.63 -11.32 -9.07
N ALA A 29 -16.81 -11.90 -8.92
CA ALA A 29 -16.98 -13.36 -9.06
C ALA A 29 -16.71 -13.86 -10.48
N THR A 30 -17.03 -13.05 -11.49
CA THR A 30 -16.90 -13.39 -12.90
C THR A 30 -15.75 -12.69 -13.63
N ALA A 31 -15.18 -11.64 -13.04
CA ALA A 31 -14.09 -10.88 -13.62
C ALA A 31 -12.77 -11.66 -13.60
N THR A 32 -11.98 -11.51 -14.65
CA THR A 32 -10.57 -11.94 -14.71
C THR A 32 -9.71 -11.13 -13.72
N GLN A 33 -8.50 -11.59 -13.43
CA GLN A 33 -7.60 -10.86 -12.55
C GLN A 33 -7.26 -9.47 -13.09
N THR A 34 -7.01 -9.35 -14.38
CA THR A 34 -6.71 -8.07 -15.05
C THR A 34 -7.88 -7.08 -14.91
N GLU A 35 -9.10 -7.55 -15.08
CA GLU A 35 -10.29 -6.70 -14.90
C GLU A 35 -10.48 -6.26 -13.45
N ARG A 36 -10.21 -7.16 -12.48
CA ARG A 36 -10.22 -6.80 -11.05
C ARG A 36 -9.18 -5.75 -10.73
N ASP A 37 -7.96 -5.91 -11.23
CA ASP A 37 -6.86 -4.96 -11.02
C ASP A 37 -7.21 -3.59 -11.62
N ALA A 38 -7.78 -3.54 -12.82
CA ALA A 38 -8.25 -2.30 -13.44
C ALA A 38 -9.36 -1.61 -12.61
N MET A 39 -10.32 -2.40 -12.07
CA MET A 39 -11.36 -1.86 -11.19
C MET A 39 -10.80 -1.32 -9.88
N VAL A 40 -9.82 -2.01 -9.26
CA VAL A 40 -9.16 -1.57 -8.04
C VAL A 40 -8.37 -0.28 -8.29
N GLN A 41 -7.65 -0.19 -9.41
CA GLN A 41 -6.90 1.00 -9.79
C GLN A 41 -7.82 2.21 -10.00
N ALA A 42 -8.84 2.06 -10.81
CA ALA A 42 -9.81 3.13 -11.08
C ALA A 42 -10.52 3.60 -9.81
N TRP A 43 -10.91 2.66 -8.93
CA TRP A 43 -11.53 2.98 -7.64
C TRP A 43 -10.57 3.75 -6.73
N SER A 44 -9.30 3.34 -6.66
CA SER A 44 -8.26 3.99 -5.84
C SER A 44 -7.96 5.40 -6.35
N LEU A 45 -7.81 5.59 -7.66
CA LEU A 45 -7.61 6.91 -8.28
C LEU A 45 -8.76 7.87 -7.94
N ALA A 46 -10.01 7.42 -8.10
CA ALA A 46 -11.18 8.24 -7.79
C ALA A 46 -11.26 8.61 -6.30
N LEU A 47 -10.85 7.70 -5.40
CA LEU A 47 -10.80 8.01 -3.97
C LEU A 47 -9.68 9.02 -3.64
N LEU A 48 -8.50 8.92 -4.26
CA LEU A 48 -7.43 9.91 -4.09
C LEU A 48 -7.87 11.30 -4.52
N GLU A 49 -8.61 11.42 -5.62
CA GLU A 49 -9.19 12.69 -6.07
C GLU A 49 -10.16 13.28 -5.04
N LEU A 50 -11.05 12.44 -4.47
CA LEU A 50 -11.95 12.86 -3.39
C LEU A 50 -11.18 13.31 -2.14
N LEU A 51 -10.04 12.69 -1.85
CA LEU A 51 -9.15 13.07 -0.75
C LEU A 51 -8.29 14.29 -1.07
N ASN A 52 -8.37 14.85 -2.29
CA ASN A 52 -7.54 15.95 -2.77
C ASN A 52 -6.04 15.60 -2.86
N VAL A 53 -5.75 14.35 -3.19
CA VAL A 53 -4.40 13.81 -3.35
C VAL A 53 -4.13 13.58 -4.83
N GLU A 54 -3.12 14.23 -5.34
CA GLU A 54 -2.60 14.04 -6.70
C GLU A 54 -1.54 12.93 -6.64
N LEU A 55 -1.65 11.95 -7.52
CA LEU A 55 -0.67 10.88 -7.64
C LEU A 55 0.37 11.23 -8.71
N VAL A 56 1.63 11.11 -8.34
CA VAL A 56 2.77 11.15 -9.27
C VAL A 56 3.52 9.83 -9.15
N THR A 57 3.67 9.13 -10.26
CA THR A 57 4.39 7.86 -10.35
C THR A 57 5.58 8.02 -11.27
N ASP A 58 6.75 7.60 -10.82
CA ASP A 58 7.98 7.60 -11.60
C ASP A 58 8.89 6.39 -11.25
N GLY A 59 9.97 6.20 -12.01
CA GLY A 59 10.96 5.15 -11.78
C GLY A 59 10.82 3.95 -12.73
N ALA A 60 11.18 2.77 -12.24
CA ALA A 60 11.23 1.55 -13.04
C ALA A 60 9.82 1.04 -13.43
N GLU A 61 9.76 0.23 -14.49
CA GLU A 61 8.54 -0.46 -14.86
C GLU A 61 8.18 -1.56 -13.85
N PRO A 62 6.89 -1.69 -13.48
CA PRO A 62 6.47 -2.69 -12.53
C PRO A 62 6.56 -4.11 -13.11
N VAL A 63 7.21 -5.00 -12.38
CA VAL A 63 7.32 -6.42 -12.74
C VAL A 63 6.56 -7.29 -11.74
N PRO A 64 6.17 -8.55 -12.10
CA PRO A 64 5.71 -9.52 -11.12
C PRO A 64 6.77 -9.74 -10.04
N GLY A 65 6.34 -9.89 -8.79
CA GLY A 65 7.28 -10.09 -7.68
C GLY A 65 6.83 -9.46 -6.37
N LEU A 66 7.75 -9.42 -5.40
CA LEU A 66 7.53 -8.80 -4.11
C LEU A 66 7.81 -7.30 -4.19
N VAL A 67 6.86 -6.49 -3.77
CA VAL A 67 7.01 -5.04 -3.65
C VAL A 67 7.27 -4.70 -2.18
N VAL A 68 8.34 -3.97 -1.90
CA VAL A 68 8.69 -3.52 -0.55
C VAL A 68 8.69 -2.00 -0.50
N ALA A 69 7.93 -1.42 0.43
CA ALA A 69 7.80 0.03 0.55
C ALA A 69 7.97 0.50 2.00
N ASN A 70 8.29 1.78 2.19
CA ASN A 70 8.14 2.44 3.48
C ASN A 70 6.66 2.61 3.82
N HIS A 71 6.35 2.76 5.11
CA HIS A 71 4.97 2.81 5.59
C HIS A 71 4.68 4.07 6.43
N VAL A 72 3.87 4.95 5.89
CA VAL A 72 3.50 6.24 6.52
C VAL A 72 2.05 6.23 6.98
N SER A 73 1.16 5.55 6.22
CA SER A 73 -0.28 5.74 6.37
C SER A 73 -1.09 4.58 5.79
N TRP A 74 -2.36 4.51 6.22
CA TRP A 74 -3.39 3.74 5.50
C TRP A 74 -3.52 4.19 4.02
N LEU A 75 -3.16 5.44 3.73
CA LEU A 75 -3.22 6.02 2.39
C LEU A 75 -2.20 5.36 1.42
N ASP A 76 -1.13 4.76 1.94
CA ASP A 76 -0.11 4.06 1.13
C ASP A 76 -0.72 2.94 0.29
N ILE A 77 -1.73 2.25 0.85
CA ILE A 77 -2.46 1.18 0.15
C ILE A 77 -3.19 1.73 -1.08
N LEU A 78 -3.81 2.91 -0.94
CA LEU A 78 -4.54 3.54 -2.03
C LEU A 78 -3.61 4.07 -3.12
N VAL A 79 -2.52 4.75 -2.73
CA VAL A 79 -1.58 5.33 -3.70
C VAL A 79 -0.83 4.25 -4.46
N MET A 80 -0.47 3.13 -3.82
CA MET A 80 0.15 2.00 -4.50
C MET A 80 -0.82 1.31 -5.46
N ASN A 81 -2.08 1.06 -5.05
CA ASN A 81 -3.08 0.48 -5.94
C ASN A 81 -3.46 1.42 -7.09
N ALA A 82 -3.45 2.73 -6.86
CA ALA A 82 -3.70 3.72 -7.89
C ALA A 82 -2.54 3.80 -8.91
N ALA A 83 -1.30 3.66 -8.43
CA ALA A 83 -0.12 3.60 -9.29
C ALA A 83 -0.10 2.27 -10.07
N HIS A 84 -0.01 1.17 -9.36
CA HIS A 84 0.07 -0.19 -9.92
C HIS A 84 -0.60 -1.17 -8.96
N PRO A 85 -1.75 -1.78 -9.31
CA PRO A 85 -2.46 -2.70 -8.44
C PRO A 85 -1.56 -3.82 -7.92
N VAL A 86 -1.59 -4.02 -6.61
CA VAL A 86 -0.82 -5.04 -5.91
C VAL A 86 -1.70 -5.72 -4.84
N ARG A 87 -1.35 -6.95 -4.46
CA ARG A 87 -1.99 -7.63 -3.34
C ARG A 87 -1.27 -7.27 -2.06
N PHE A 88 -2.01 -6.75 -1.08
CA PHE A 88 -1.44 -6.39 0.22
C PHE A 88 -1.54 -7.54 1.21
N LEU A 89 -0.65 -7.47 2.20
CA LEU A 89 -0.71 -8.29 3.39
C LEU A 89 -1.27 -7.44 4.54
N SER A 90 -2.38 -7.87 5.14
CA SER A 90 -3.05 -7.16 6.23
C SER A 90 -3.27 -8.04 7.44
N LYS A 91 -3.38 -7.43 8.63
CA LYS A 91 -3.79 -8.14 9.85
C LYS A 91 -5.23 -8.64 9.70
N SER A 92 -5.53 -9.85 10.20
CA SER A 92 -6.88 -10.43 10.17
C SER A 92 -7.94 -9.56 10.87
N ASP A 93 -7.53 -8.76 11.87
CA ASP A 93 -8.43 -7.84 12.57
C ASP A 93 -9.07 -6.81 11.64
N VAL A 94 -8.41 -6.42 10.56
CA VAL A 94 -8.95 -5.50 9.55
C VAL A 94 -10.20 -6.04 8.86
N LYS A 95 -10.37 -7.38 8.79
CA LYS A 95 -11.61 -8.00 8.30
C LYS A 95 -12.85 -7.60 9.10
N LYS A 96 -12.66 -7.30 10.39
CA LYS A 96 -13.75 -6.92 11.32
C LYS A 96 -14.17 -5.47 11.18
N TRP A 97 -13.42 -4.65 10.42
CA TRP A 97 -13.77 -3.24 10.24
C TRP A 97 -15.07 -3.10 9.45
N PRO A 98 -16.04 -2.33 9.96
CA PRO A 98 -17.29 -2.10 9.24
C PRO A 98 -17.02 -1.54 7.84
N LEU A 99 -17.70 -2.07 6.83
CA LEU A 99 -17.60 -1.69 5.42
C LEU A 99 -16.20 -1.92 4.81
N LEU A 100 -15.14 -1.38 5.41
CA LEU A 100 -13.76 -1.46 4.89
C LEU A 100 -13.22 -2.89 4.91
N GLY A 101 -13.52 -3.69 5.93
CA GLY A 101 -13.08 -5.08 6.01
C GLY A 101 -13.55 -5.92 4.81
N ARG A 102 -14.80 -5.71 4.38
CA ARG A 102 -15.35 -6.36 3.18
C ARG A 102 -14.69 -5.86 1.88
N LEU A 103 -14.46 -4.56 1.79
CA LEU A 103 -13.79 -3.95 0.64
C LEU A 103 -12.36 -4.49 0.49
N ILE A 104 -11.60 -4.49 1.59
CA ILE A 104 -10.21 -4.96 1.64
C ILE A 104 -10.15 -6.47 1.35
N ALA A 105 -11.07 -7.27 1.90
CA ALA A 105 -11.13 -8.69 1.60
C ALA A 105 -11.44 -8.96 0.12
N GLY A 106 -12.36 -8.19 -0.45
CA GLY A 106 -12.74 -8.31 -1.86
C GLY A 106 -11.65 -7.86 -2.84
N SER A 107 -10.75 -6.95 -2.45
CA SER A 107 -9.64 -6.49 -3.31
C SER A 107 -8.47 -7.48 -3.43
N GLY A 108 -8.59 -8.71 -2.91
CA GLY A 108 -7.53 -9.72 -3.00
C GLY A 108 -6.44 -9.60 -1.92
N THR A 109 -6.71 -8.86 -0.85
CA THR A 109 -5.78 -8.73 0.29
C THR A 109 -5.59 -10.07 1.00
N LEU A 110 -4.34 -10.41 1.28
CA LEU A 110 -3.93 -11.56 2.06
C LEU A 110 -4.01 -11.22 3.56
N PHE A 111 -4.68 -12.05 4.35
CA PHE A 111 -4.85 -11.79 5.78
C PHE A 111 -4.01 -12.71 6.64
N ILE A 112 -3.35 -12.11 7.64
CA ILE A 112 -2.49 -12.83 8.59
C ILE A 112 -3.05 -12.77 9.99
N GLU A 113 -3.02 -13.91 10.67
CA GLU A 113 -3.08 -13.96 12.13
C GLU A 113 -1.65 -13.91 12.68
N ARG A 114 -1.27 -12.81 13.35
CA ARG A 114 0.10 -12.63 13.86
C ARG A 114 0.36 -13.31 15.21
N ALA A 115 -0.62 -14.03 15.75
CA ALA A 115 -0.57 -14.49 17.15
C ALA A 115 0.43 -15.63 17.42
N LYS A 116 0.87 -16.38 16.41
CA LYS A 116 1.73 -17.56 16.60
C LYS A 116 2.86 -17.62 15.57
N ARG A 117 4.02 -18.16 15.97
CA ARG A 117 5.17 -18.39 15.08
C ARG A 117 4.82 -19.27 13.85
N ARG A 118 3.87 -20.19 14.00
CA ARG A 118 3.34 -21.01 12.89
C ARG A 118 2.61 -20.18 11.83
N ASP A 119 1.97 -19.08 12.23
CA ASP A 119 1.23 -18.22 11.31
C ASP A 119 2.19 -17.40 10.45
N ALA A 120 3.35 -17.01 10.98
CA ALA A 120 4.39 -16.34 10.21
C ALA A 120 4.92 -17.22 9.06
N LEU A 121 5.13 -18.52 9.31
CA LEU A 121 5.56 -19.46 8.25
C LEU A 121 4.48 -19.66 7.18
N ARG A 122 3.22 -19.79 7.58
CA ARG A 122 2.09 -19.90 6.64
C ARG A 122 2.00 -18.69 5.72
N VAL A 123 2.24 -17.51 6.26
CA VAL A 123 2.25 -16.27 5.49
C VAL A 123 3.37 -16.24 4.46
N VAL A 124 4.59 -16.61 4.85
CA VAL A 124 5.71 -16.73 3.93
C VAL A 124 5.36 -17.71 2.80
N GLN A 125 4.82 -18.89 3.13
CA GLN A 125 4.40 -19.88 2.13
C GLN A 125 3.28 -19.35 1.22
N GLN A 126 2.30 -18.64 1.76
CA GLN A 126 1.22 -18.07 0.98
C GLN A 126 1.74 -17.00 0.01
N ILE A 127 2.61 -16.10 0.47
CA ILE A 127 3.23 -15.09 -0.40
C ILE A 127 4.07 -15.79 -1.48
N THR A 128 4.88 -16.81 -1.11
CA THR A 128 5.69 -17.59 -2.05
C THR A 128 4.83 -18.17 -3.18
N THR A 129 3.67 -18.75 -2.84
CA THR A 129 2.74 -19.29 -3.85
C THR A 129 2.26 -18.18 -4.80
N TYR A 130 1.80 -17.05 -4.27
CA TYR A 130 1.35 -15.93 -5.11
C TYR A 130 2.46 -15.37 -6.00
N LEU A 131 3.70 -15.30 -5.51
CA LEU A 131 4.84 -14.85 -6.30
C LEU A 131 5.15 -15.82 -7.45
N ARG A 132 5.09 -17.14 -7.21
CA ARG A 132 5.25 -18.18 -8.23
C ARG A 132 4.16 -18.15 -9.29
N ASP A 133 2.94 -17.76 -8.89
CA ASP A 133 1.80 -17.58 -9.80
C ASP A 133 1.89 -16.26 -10.61
N GLY A 134 3.00 -15.53 -10.50
CA GLY A 134 3.25 -14.29 -11.25
C GLY A 134 2.52 -13.06 -10.71
N HIS A 135 2.01 -13.11 -9.48
CA HIS A 135 1.38 -11.95 -8.86
C HIS A 135 2.39 -10.95 -8.29
N ARG A 136 1.94 -9.71 -8.16
CA ARG A 136 2.62 -8.68 -7.37
C ARG A 136 2.05 -8.67 -5.95
N VAL A 137 2.91 -8.85 -4.95
CA VAL A 137 2.53 -8.80 -3.53
C VAL A 137 3.29 -7.67 -2.85
N ALA A 138 2.59 -6.76 -2.19
CA ALA A 138 3.21 -5.65 -1.47
C ALA A 138 3.24 -5.91 0.04
N ILE A 139 4.38 -5.60 0.62
CA ILE A 139 4.60 -5.61 2.06
C ILE A 139 5.24 -4.31 2.53
N PHE A 140 4.99 -3.97 3.78
CA PHE A 140 5.67 -2.89 4.50
C PHE A 140 6.60 -3.53 5.54
N PRO A 141 7.90 -3.73 5.21
CA PRO A 141 8.80 -4.48 6.08
C PRO A 141 9.16 -3.77 7.38
N GLU A 142 8.84 -2.50 7.54
CA GLU A 142 8.94 -1.74 8.80
C GLU A 142 8.03 -2.33 9.91
N GLY A 143 6.94 -2.99 9.52
CA GLY A 143 6.00 -3.63 10.45
C GLY A 143 5.06 -2.66 11.19
N THR A 144 5.28 -1.38 11.09
CA THR A 144 4.45 -0.29 11.63
C THR A 144 4.51 0.92 10.71
N THR A 145 3.56 1.84 10.85
CA THR A 145 3.60 3.17 10.24
C THR A 145 4.47 4.13 11.05
N ASN A 146 5.00 5.16 10.38
CA ASN A 146 5.75 6.25 11.00
C ASN A 146 5.43 7.59 10.33
N ASP A 147 6.12 8.67 10.71
CA ASP A 147 5.93 10.01 10.17
C ASP A 147 6.47 10.20 8.72
N GLY A 148 7.14 9.20 8.18
CA GLY A 148 7.75 9.22 6.86
C GLY A 148 9.00 10.12 6.76
N ILE A 149 9.50 10.68 7.86
CA ILE A 149 10.76 11.45 7.86
C ILE A 149 11.93 10.50 7.66
N HIS A 150 11.86 9.35 8.31
CA HIS A 150 12.86 8.29 8.21
C HIS A 150 12.19 6.98 7.78
N VAL A 151 12.94 6.13 7.10
CA VAL A 151 12.54 4.75 6.83
C VAL A 151 13.09 3.87 7.93
N LEU A 152 12.20 3.19 8.66
CA LEU A 152 12.59 2.30 9.75
C LEU A 152 13.32 1.06 9.22
N PRO A 153 14.06 0.32 10.08
CA PRO A 153 14.71 -0.91 9.67
C PRO A 153 13.74 -1.94 9.12
N PHE A 154 14.12 -2.58 8.03
CA PHE A 154 13.30 -3.60 7.38
C PHE A 154 13.47 -4.97 8.03
N HIS A 155 12.38 -5.61 8.40
CA HIS A 155 12.35 -6.99 8.88
C HIS A 155 12.45 -7.99 7.72
N GLY A 156 13.48 -8.84 7.72
CA GLY A 156 13.73 -9.81 6.65
C GLY A 156 12.77 -11.01 6.59
N ASN A 157 11.85 -11.18 7.55
CA ASN A 157 11.03 -12.39 7.66
C ASN A 157 10.15 -12.64 6.42
N LEU A 158 9.48 -11.61 5.91
CA LEU A 158 8.61 -11.73 4.73
C LEU A 158 9.40 -11.70 3.41
N ILE A 159 10.62 -11.17 3.42
CA ILE A 159 11.52 -11.19 2.26
C ILE A 159 11.94 -12.62 1.91
N GLN A 160 11.92 -13.54 2.90
CA GLN A 160 12.15 -14.96 2.67
C GLN A 160 11.22 -15.52 1.57
N SER A 161 10.00 -15.02 1.46
CA SER A 161 9.06 -15.48 0.42
C SER A 161 9.56 -15.23 -1.01
N ALA A 162 10.27 -14.12 -1.23
CA ALA A 162 10.86 -13.82 -2.52
C ALA A 162 12.08 -14.72 -2.81
N ILE A 163 12.86 -15.06 -1.78
CA ILE A 163 13.96 -16.02 -1.89
C ILE A 163 13.41 -17.41 -2.27
N ASP A 164 12.40 -17.88 -1.53
CA ASP A 164 11.77 -19.19 -1.74
C ASP A 164 11.05 -19.29 -3.10
N ALA A 165 10.58 -18.17 -3.62
CA ALA A 165 9.91 -18.09 -4.94
C ALA A 165 10.87 -17.80 -6.10
N GLU A 166 12.15 -17.51 -5.83
CA GLU A 166 13.10 -16.98 -6.81
C GLU A 166 12.58 -15.73 -7.55
N ALA A 167 11.75 -14.94 -6.85
CA ALA A 167 11.07 -13.79 -7.40
C ALA A 167 11.87 -12.50 -7.23
N ALA A 168 11.69 -11.57 -8.16
CA ALA A 168 12.23 -10.22 -8.04
C ALA A 168 11.59 -9.46 -6.86
N VAL A 169 12.37 -8.56 -6.25
CA VAL A 169 11.88 -7.61 -5.24
C VAL A 169 12.04 -6.20 -5.78
N CYS A 170 10.93 -5.48 -5.87
CA CYS A 170 10.88 -4.09 -6.31
C CYS A 170 10.80 -3.16 -5.08
N PRO A 171 11.85 -2.35 -4.79
CA PRO A 171 11.77 -1.33 -3.76
C PRO A 171 10.92 -0.15 -4.24
N VAL A 172 10.06 0.39 -3.37
CA VAL A 172 9.18 1.52 -3.68
C VAL A 172 9.29 2.56 -2.58
N GLY A 173 9.55 3.81 -2.97
CA GLY A 173 9.52 4.97 -2.09
C GLY A 173 8.17 5.68 -2.17
N ILE A 174 7.54 5.91 -1.02
CA ILE A 174 6.30 6.68 -0.90
C ILE A 174 6.59 7.97 -0.13
N ARG A 175 6.17 9.11 -0.71
CA ARG A 175 6.34 10.43 -0.09
C ARG A 175 5.09 11.28 -0.28
N TYR A 176 4.67 11.95 0.78
CA TYR A 176 3.57 12.92 0.72
C TYR A 176 4.11 14.33 0.84
N MET A 177 3.64 15.22 -0.04
CA MET A 177 4.05 16.62 -0.08
C MET A 177 2.82 17.53 -0.12
N ASP A 178 2.89 18.65 0.53
CA ASP A 178 1.94 19.73 0.34
C ASP A 178 2.17 20.36 -1.04
N LYS A 179 1.11 20.43 -1.86
CA LYS A 179 1.26 20.90 -3.24
C LYS A 179 1.62 22.38 -3.34
N ALA A 180 1.21 23.20 -2.37
CA ALA A 180 1.44 24.65 -2.42
C ALA A 180 2.87 25.00 -2.00
N THR A 181 3.43 24.29 -1.02
CA THR A 181 4.76 24.58 -0.48
C THR A 181 5.86 23.67 -1.03
N GLY A 182 5.49 22.52 -1.60
CA GLY A 182 6.44 21.48 -2.02
C GLY A 182 7.12 20.75 -0.85
N GLN A 183 6.75 21.09 0.39
CA GLN A 183 7.33 20.47 1.57
C GLN A 183 6.62 19.17 1.94
N ARG A 184 7.29 18.33 2.74
CA ARG A 184 6.70 17.10 3.26
C ARG A 184 5.42 17.40 4.04
N SER A 185 4.36 16.65 3.76
CA SER A 185 3.09 16.74 4.46
C SER A 185 2.99 15.61 5.49
N LEU A 186 2.75 15.96 6.75
CA LEU A 186 2.46 15.00 7.83
C LEU A 186 0.95 14.74 7.97
N ALA A 187 0.12 15.39 7.16
CA ALA A 187 -1.33 15.26 7.26
C ALA A 187 -1.83 13.81 7.13
N PRO A 188 -1.30 12.95 6.23
CA PRO A 188 -1.74 11.58 6.10
C PRO A 188 -1.06 10.63 7.09
N ALA A 189 0.01 11.03 7.79
CA ALA A 189 0.71 10.17 8.74
C ALA A 189 -0.27 9.52 9.73
N TYR A 190 -0.07 8.24 10.00
CA TYR A 190 -0.92 7.43 10.89
C TYR A 190 -0.03 6.78 11.94
N ILE A 191 0.15 7.45 13.07
CA ILE A 191 1.12 7.11 14.09
C ILE A 191 0.49 7.09 15.48
N ASP A 192 1.12 6.39 16.39
CA ASP A 192 0.76 6.29 17.80
C ASP A 192 -0.72 5.89 18.00
N ASP A 193 -1.46 6.67 18.76
CA ASP A 193 -2.87 6.46 19.10
C ASP A 193 -3.85 7.07 18.09
N ASP A 194 -3.38 7.39 16.87
CA ASP A 194 -4.24 7.93 15.82
C ASP A 194 -5.42 6.99 15.54
N THR A 195 -6.62 7.54 15.52
CA THR A 195 -7.78 6.82 15.00
C THR A 195 -7.87 6.96 13.50
N LEU A 196 -8.35 5.92 12.81
CA LEU A 196 -8.53 5.97 11.35
C LEU A 196 -9.40 7.17 10.93
N VAL A 197 -10.51 7.42 11.63
CA VAL A 197 -11.42 8.54 11.32
C VAL A 197 -10.72 9.88 11.54
N GLY A 198 -9.96 10.02 12.62
CA GLY A 198 -9.19 11.24 12.92
C GLY A 198 -8.13 11.52 11.83
N SER A 199 -7.39 10.50 11.40
CA SER A 199 -6.39 10.61 10.34
C SER A 199 -7.03 10.96 8.98
N ILE A 200 -8.15 10.32 8.62
CA ILE A 200 -8.92 10.68 7.42
C ILE A 200 -9.37 12.14 7.50
N TRP A 201 -9.91 12.56 8.65
CA TRP A 201 -10.39 13.93 8.84
C TRP A 201 -9.25 14.96 8.72
N ARG A 202 -8.09 14.68 9.32
CA ARG A 202 -6.88 15.51 9.19
C ARG A 202 -6.44 15.62 7.72
N THR A 203 -6.43 14.50 6.99
CA THR A 203 -6.10 14.44 5.56
C THR A 203 -7.09 15.27 4.73
N LEU A 204 -8.39 15.18 4.99
CA LEU A 204 -9.42 15.94 4.27
C LEU A 204 -9.35 17.45 4.52
N ARG A 205 -8.87 17.87 5.70
CA ARG A 205 -8.72 19.28 6.08
C ARG A 205 -7.41 19.89 5.61
N SER A 206 -6.43 19.07 5.24
CA SER A 206 -5.18 19.56 4.66
C SER A 206 -5.42 20.18 3.27
N GLY A 207 -4.47 20.97 2.80
CA GLY A 207 -4.45 21.47 1.44
C GLY A 207 -4.37 20.32 0.41
N ARG A 208 -4.23 20.67 -0.87
CA ARG A 208 -3.95 19.68 -1.90
C ARG A 208 -2.58 19.07 -1.68
N MET A 209 -2.54 17.74 -1.65
CA MET A 209 -1.30 16.97 -1.48
C MET A 209 -0.87 16.32 -2.79
N VAL A 210 0.42 16.07 -2.89
CA VAL A 210 1.01 15.21 -3.91
C VAL A 210 1.53 13.96 -3.21
N ALA A 211 1.02 12.80 -3.60
CA ALA A 211 1.58 11.51 -3.24
C ALA A 211 2.52 11.07 -4.37
N ARG A 212 3.81 10.97 -4.09
CA ARG A 212 4.79 10.44 -5.03
C ARG A 212 5.06 8.99 -4.71
N VAL A 213 4.91 8.12 -5.71
CA VAL A 213 5.25 6.70 -5.67
C VAL A 213 6.36 6.47 -6.67
N ARG A 214 7.56 6.17 -6.19
CA ARG A 214 8.73 5.94 -7.04
C ARG A 214 9.15 4.48 -6.96
N LEU A 215 9.19 3.82 -8.11
CA LEU A 215 9.62 2.44 -8.25
C LEU A 215 11.13 2.39 -8.51
N GLY A 216 11.87 1.66 -7.69
CA GLY A 216 13.27 1.36 -7.93
C GLY A 216 13.45 0.13 -8.83
N GLU A 217 14.68 -0.08 -9.29
CA GLU A 217 15.01 -1.23 -10.11
C GLU A 217 14.72 -2.54 -9.37
N PRO A 218 14.04 -3.50 -10.02
CA PRO A 218 13.80 -4.82 -9.47
C PRO A 218 15.13 -5.54 -9.17
N GLN A 219 15.22 -6.18 -8.02
CA GLN A 219 16.41 -6.90 -7.57
C GLN A 219 16.11 -8.38 -7.44
N LEU A 220 17.04 -9.23 -7.90
CA LEU A 220 17.04 -10.67 -7.62
C LEU A 220 17.92 -10.98 -6.41
N ASN A 221 17.61 -12.06 -5.71
CA ASN A 221 18.50 -12.57 -4.67
C ASN A 221 19.69 -13.29 -5.31
N VAL A 222 20.86 -12.69 -5.21
CA VAL A 222 22.13 -13.29 -5.71
C VAL A 222 22.90 -13.96 -4.57
N GLY A 223 22.22 -14.85 -3.82
CA GLY A 223 22.81 -15.59 -2.70
C GLY A 223 22.90 -14.81 -1.37
N ARG A 224 22.23 -13.65 -1.27
CA ARG A 224 22.19 -12.86 -0.02
C ARG A 224 21.31 -13.53 1.04
N ASP A 225 21.74 -13.50 2.29
CA ASP A 225 20.85 -13.77 3.43
C ASP A 225 19.71 -12.76 3.47
N ARG A 226 18.53 -13.19 3.91
CA ARG A 226 17.33 -12.34 3.97
C ARG A 226 17.49 -11.07 4.78
N ARG A 227 18.35 -11.05 5.82
CA ARG A 227 18.60 -9.86 6.66
C ARG A 227 19.49 -8.86 5.93
N VAL A 228 20.51 -9.37 5.26
CA VAL A 228 21.39 -8.56 4.40
C VAL A 228 20.55 -7.93 3.29
N TRP A 229 19.74 -8.74 2.59
CA TRP A 229 18.90 -8.23 1.52
C TRP A 229 17.85 -7.23 2.02
N ALA A 230 17.26 -7.44 3.21
CA ALA A 230 16.36 -6.46 3.84
C ALA A 230 17.03 -5.10 4.06
N SER A 231 18.29 -5.09 4.53
CA SER A 231 19.05 -3.86 4.72
C SER A 231 19.37 -3.16 3.39
N ASP A 232 19.69 -3.92 2.34
CA ASP A 232 19.94 -3.39 1.01
C ASP A 232 18.67 -2.74 0.43
N LEU A 233 17.52 -3.43 0.54
CA LEU A 233 16.23 -2.94 0.11
C LEU A 233 15.80 -1.68 0.89
N GLN A 234 16.06 -1.64 2.21
CA GLN A 234 15.79 -0.44 3.01
C GLN A 234 16.61 0.74 2.48
N ARG A 235 17.92 0.58 2.21
CA ARG A 235 18.75 1.65 1.65
C ARG A 235 18.24 2.12 0.29
N ALA A 236 17.77 1.19 -0.55
CA ALA A 236 17.16 1.55 -1.82
C ALA A 236 15.90 2.40 -1.62
N VAL A 237 15.01 2.01 -0.70
CA VAL A 237 13.79 2.77 -0.38
C VAL A 237 14.13 4.15 0.21
N VAL A 238 15.13 4.24 1.10
CA VAL A 238 15.63 5.55 1.62
C VAL A 238 16.04 6.47 0.46
N THR A 239 16.79 5.95 -0.51
CA THR A 239 17.21 6.74 -1.68
C THR A 239 15.99 7.22 -2.51
N LEU A 240 14.99 6.35 -2.72
CA LEU A 240 13.78 6.68 -3.47
C LEU A 240 12.90 7.71 -2.76
N THR A 241 12.89 7.73 -1.43
CA THR A 241 12.15 8.73 -0.64
C THR A 241 12.85 10.07 -0.51
N ALA A 242 14.18 10.14 -0.72
CA ALA A 242 14.97 11.36 -0.63
C ALA A 242 14.89 12.24 -1.90
N GLN A 243 14.65 11.64 -3.03
CA GLN A 243 14.53 12.29 -4.34
C GLN A 243 13.09 12.76 -4.57
#